data_8c4e546d91f9a42a3ffbeda96666b791
#
_entry.id   8c4e546d91f9a42a3ffbeda96666b791
#
_cell.length_a   1.000
_cell.length_b   1.000
_cell.length_c   1.000
_cell.angle_alpha   90.00
_cell.angle_beta   90.00
_cell.angle_gamma   90.00
#
_symmetry.space_group_name_H-M   'P 1'
#
loop_
_entity.id
_entity.type
_entity.pdbx_description
1 polymer ?
#
loop_
_entity_poly.entity_id
_entity_poly.type
_entity_poly.pdbx_seq_one_letter_code
_entity_poly.pdbx_strand_id
1 'polypeptide(L)'
;MSSESAENARERQDTGAASGERDAEAVSRFVERFASEMTEAGMQRMASRVFAALLADDDASMTSAELALALRISPAAVSGAVNYLTQVSMIGREREPGSRRDRYRLHNEIWYTTFASRDRVLTRWEQTLKDGARTLGEHTPAGARIAETAAFFEFLQSELESLMGRWEDHRKTLDLPTADGRAGA
;
A
#
# COMPACT_ATOMS: atom_id res chain seq x y z
N MET A 1 -40.73 -22.44 -34.76
CA MET A 1 -39.26 -22.26 -34.72
C MET A 1 -38.87 -20.87 -34.21
N SER A 2 -39.48 -20.38 -33.13
CA SER A 2 -39.19 -18.98 -32.65
C SER A 2 -39.03 -18.83 -31.17
N SER A 3 -39.26 -19.83 -30.34
CA SER A 3 -39.09 -19.75 -28.88
C SER A 3 -37.69 -20.12 -28.39
N GLU A 4 -37.03 -21.06 -29.04
CA GLU A 4 -35.72 -21.55 -28.69
C GLU A 4 -34.59 -20.54 -28.95
N SER A 5 -34.75 -19.68 -29.99
CA SER A 5 -33.78 -18.62 -30.29
C SER A 5 -33.83 -17.44 -29.29
N ALA A 6 -35.00 -17.19 -28.68
CA ALA A 6 -35.18 -16.12 -27.68
C ALA A 6 -34.67 -16.56 -26.28
N GLU A 7 -34.79 -17.84 -25.99
CA GLU A 7 -34.30 -18.44 -24.74
C GLU A 7 -32.77 -18.53 -24.72
N ASN A 8 -32.17 -18.93 -25.85
CA ASN A 8 -30.71 -18.95 -26.03
C ASN A 8 -30.08 -17.56 -26.07
N ALA A 9 -30.82 -16.51 -26.45
CA ALA A 9 -30.36 -15.13 -26.40
C ALA A 9 -30.41 -14.56 -24.97
N ARG A 10 -31.37 -14.97 -24.15
CA ARG A 10 -31.47 -14.58 -22.74
C ARG A 10 -30.42 -15.29 -21.87
N GLU A 11 -30.15 -16.57 -22.09
CA GLU A 11 -29.06 -17.28 -21.41
C GLU A 11 -27.68 -16.73 -21.75
N ARG A 12 -27.44 -16.24 -22.96
CA ARG A 12 -26.17 -15.59 -23.36
C ARG A 12 -26.03 -14.18 -22.81
N GLN A 13 -27.13 -13.47 -22.54
CA GLN A 13 -27.09 -12.18 -21.87
C GLN A 13 -26.89 -12.30 -20.36
N ASP A 14 -27.42 -13.34 -19.73
CA ASP A 14 -27.28 -13.59 -18.28
C ASP A 14 -25.88 -14.10 -17.92
N THR A 15 -25.23 -14.89 -18.79
CA THR A 15 -23.84 -15.32 -18.61
C THR A 15 -22.80 -14.24 -18.92
N GLY A 16 -23.14 -13.22 -19.71
CA GLY A 16 -22.25 -12.11 -20.03
C GLY A 16 -22.23 -11.00 -18.97
N ALA A 17 -23.28 -10.86 -18.18
CA ALA A 17 -23.37 -9.87 -17.10
C ALA A 17 -22.68 -10.34 -15.81
N ALA A 18 -22.56 -11.66 -15.61
CA ALA A 18 -21.97 -12.24 -14.39
C ALA A 18 -20.42 -12.18 -14.34
N SER A 19 -19.75 -11.83 -15.43
CA SER A 19 -18.27 -11.81 -15.50
C SER A 19 -17.64 -10.43 -15.21
N GLY A 20 -18.44 -9.41 -14.94
CA GLY A 20 -17.95 -8.04 -14.68
C GLY A 20 -18.28 -7.48 -13.29
N GLU A 21 -19.22 -8.07 -12.58
CA GLU A 21 -19.61 -7.63 -11.24
C GLU A 21 -18.82 -8.44 -10.22
N ARG A 22 -17.78 -7.81 -9.66
CA ARG A 22 -17.05 -8.43 -8.55
C ARG A 22 -18.04 -8.76 -7.44
N ASP A 23 -17.99 -9.99 -6.94
CA ASP A 23 -18.73 -10.36 -5.74
C ASP A 23 -18.30 -9.44 -4.58
N ALA A 24 -19.12 -8.43 -4.31
CA ALA A 24 -18.87 -7.42 -3.27
C ALA A 24 -18.67 -8.07 -1.89
N GLU A 25 -19.26 -9.24 -1.68
CA GLU A 25 -19.07 -10.02 -0.44
C GLU A 25 -17.69 -10.69 -0.42
N ALA A 26 -17.20 -11.20 -1.56
CA ALA A 26 -15.84 -11.74 -1.66
C ALA A 26 -14.78 -10.65 -1.44
N VAL A 27 -14.97 -9.45 -2.02
CA VAL A 27 -14.10 -8.30 -1.78
C VAL A 27 -14.11 -7.92 -0.30
N SER A 28 -15.28 -7.82 0.33
CA SER A 28 -15.40 -7.50 1.75
C SER A 28 -14.69 -8.54 2.63
N ARG A 29 -14.87 -9.85 2.35
CA ARG A 29 -14.16 -10.92 3.06
C ARG A 29 -12.64 -10.81 2.92
N PHE A 30 -12.14 -10.51 1.73
CA PHE A 30 -10.71 -10.27 1.49
C PHE A 30 -10.20 -9.10 2.32
N VAL A 31 -10.89 -7.96 2.27
CA VAL A 31 -10.52 -6.73 3.00
C VAL A 31 -10.42 -7.00 4.51
N GLU A 32 -11.43 -7.62 5.10
CA GLU A 32 -11.41 -7.88 6.55
C GLU A 32 -10.34 -8.90 6.94
N ARG A 33 -10.15 -9.95 6.14
CA ARG A 33 -9.10 -10.95 6.39
C ARG A 33 -7.72 -10.34 6.31
N PHE A 34 -7.40 -9.60 5.24
CA PHE A 34 -6.09 -9.00 5.07
C PHE A 34 -5.83 -7.91 6.13
N ALA A 35 -6.86 -7.12 6.47
CA ALA A 35 -6.77 -6.13 7.56
C ALA A 35 -6.50 -6.78 8.92
N SER A 36 -7.02 -7.98 9.18
CA SER A 36 -6.72 -8.74 10.41
C SER A 36 -5.25 -9.12 10.48
N GLU A 37 -4.70 -9.71 9.41
CA GLU A 37 -3.28 -10.08 9.32
C GLU A 37 -2.36 -8.85 9.54
N MET A 38 -2.68 -7.73 8.91
CA MET A 38 -1.92 -6.49 9.11
C MET A 38 -2.02 -5.96 10.53
N THR A 39 -3.17 -6.12 11.17
CA THR A 39 -3.39 -5.69 12.56
C THR A 39 -2.59 -6.56 13.53
N GLU A 40 -2.56 -7.87 13.30
CA GLU A 40 -1.73 -8.81 14.07
C GLU A 40 -0.23 -8.52 13.90
N ALA A 41 0.18 -8.04 12.72
CA ALA A 41 1.54 -7.55 12.47
C ALA A 41 1.84 -6.17 13.10
N GLY A 42 0.89 -5.58 13.86
CA GLY A 42 1.09 -4.35 14.63
C GLY A 42 0.59 -3.06 13.96
N MET A 43 -0.08 -3.14 12.82
CA MET A 43 -0.70 -1.96 12.20
C MET A 43 -2.00 -1.58 12.92
N GLN A 44 -2.32 -0.30 12.96
CA GLN A 44 -3.59 0.17 13.54
C GLN A 44 -4.79 -0.41 12.76
N ARG A 45 -5.76 -0.99 13.46
CA ARG A 45 -6.89 -1.71 12.88
C ARG A 45 -7.63 -0.93 11.79
N MET A 46 -7.96 0.35 12.03
CA MET A 46 -8.68 1.14 11.02
C MET A 46 -7.81 1.48 9.81
N ALA A 47 -6.52 1.71 10.02
CA ALA A 47 -5.55 1.91 8.95
C ALA A 47 -5.41 0.64 8.09
N SER A 48 -5.31 -0.53 8.71
CA SER A 48 -5.28 -1.83 8.01
C SER A 48 -6.50 -2.01 7.11
N ARG A 49 -7.71 -1.71 7.61
CA ARG A 49 -8.95 -1.82 6.84
C ARG A 49 -9.00 -0.84 5.67
N VAL A 50 -8.61 0.42 5.88
CA VAL A 50 -8.54 1.43 4.82
C VAL A 50 -7.51 1.05 3.76
N PHE A 51 -6.34 0.58 4.16
CA PHE A 51 -5.32 0.11 3.24
C PHE A 51 -5.79 -1.08 2.41
N ALA A 52 -6.39 -2.10 3.05
CA ALA A 52 -6.91 -3.27 2.37
C ALA A 52 -8.05 -2.93 1.39
N ALA A 53 -8.91 -1.96 1.74
CA ALA A 53 -9.96 -1.47 0.85
C ALA A 53 -9.40 -0.78 -0.40
N LEU A 54 -8.41 0.10 -0.22
CA LEU A 54 -7.71 0.74 -1.34
C LEU A 54 -6.98 -0.28 -2.23
N LEU A 55 -6.39 -1.32 -1.65
CA LEU A 55 -5.72 -2.38 -2.39
C LEU A 55 -6.68 -3.24 -3.22
N ALA A 56 -7.93 -3.38 -2.76
CA ALA A 56 -8.98 -4.13 -3.44
C ALA A 56 -9.74 -3.31 -4.48
N ASP A 57 -9.54 -2.00 -4.50
CA ASP A 57 -10.17 -1.08 -5.46
C ASP A 57 -9.44 -1.09 -6.81
N ASP A 58 -10.18 -1.07 -7.92
CA ASP A 58 -9.62 -1.13 -9.28
C ASP A 58 -8.72 0.05 -9.62
N ASP A 59 -9.11 1.25 -9.15
CA ASP A 59 -8.35 2.48 -9.34
C ASP A 59 -7.31 2.69 -8.22
N ALA A 60 -7.27 1.79 -7.22
CA ALA A 60 -6.47 1.90 -6.01
C ALA A 60 -6.62 3.28 -5.34
N SER A 61 -7.82 3.88 -5.43
CA SER A 61 -8.04 5.29 -5.11
C SER A 61 -9.48 5.57 -4.70
N MET A 62 -9.69 6.01 -3.46
CA MET A 62 -11.02 6.28 -2.90
C MET A 62 -11.04 7.63 -2.17
N THR A 63 -12.21 8.27 -2.15
CA THR A 63 -12.49 9.43 -1.29
C THR A 63 -12.82 8.99 0.13
N SER A 64 -12.81 9.94 1.09
CA SER A 64 -13.25 9.65 2.47
C SER A 64 -14.69 9.12 2.54
N ALA A 65 -15.57 9.60 1.68
CA ALA A 65 -16.97 9.17 1.66
C ALA A 65 -17.11 7.72 1.16
N GLU A 66 -16.38 7.38 0.08
CA GLU A 66 -16.33 6.02 -0.46
C GLU A 66 -15.76 5.04 0.55
N LEU A 67 -14.65 5.38 1.23
CA LEU A 67 -14.07 4.58 2.30
C LEU A 67 -15.03 4.38 3.48
N ALA A 68 -15.70 5.46 3.93
CA ALA A 68 -16.67 5.37 5.02
C ALA A 68 -17.83 4.43 4.67
N LEU A 69 -18.33 4.50 3.44
CA LEU A 69 -19.41 3.66 2.95
C LEU A 69 -18.98 2.20 2.80
N ALA A 70 -17.87 1.95 2.11
CA ALA A 70 -17.35 0.60 1.84
C ALA A 70 -17.03 -0.16 3.12
N LEU A 71 -16.42 0.50 4.09
CA LEU A 71 -15.99 -0.10 5.36
C LEU A 71 -17.03 0.00 6.48
N ARG A 72 -18.14 0.72 6.26
CA ARG A 72 -19.19 1.01 7.25
C ARG A 72 -18.62 1.60 8.54
N ILE A 73 -17.75 2.61 8.40
CA ILE A 73 -17.10 3.29 9.52
C ILE A 73 -17.41 4.79 9.49
N SER A 74 -17.19 5.47 10.62
CA SER A 74 -17.43 6.91 10.73
C SER A 74 -16.38 7.71 9.94
N PRO A 75 -16.73 8.92 9.46
CA PRO A 75 -15.77 9.83 8.82
C PRO A 75 -14.57 10.16 9.70
N ALA A 76 -14.76 10.22 11.01
CA ALA A 76 -13.67 10.44 11.97
C ALA A 76 -12.68 9.26 11.98
N ALA A 77 -13.17 8.01 11.89
CA ALA A 77 -12.34 6.83 11.81
C ALA A 77 -11.54 6.79 10.49
N VAL A 78 -12.18 7.18 9.36
CA VAL A 78 -11.48 7.34 8.07
C VAL A 78 -10.36 8.38 8.20
N SER A 79 -10.67 9.57 8.75
CA SER A 79 -9.68 10.65 8.92
C SER A 79 -8.46 10.20 9.72
N GLY A 80 -8.67 9.51 10.85
CA GLY A 80 -7.57 8.97 11.66
C GLY A 80 -6.72 7.94 10.88
N ALA A 81 -7.38 7.03 10.18
CA ALA A 81 -6.72 5.99 9.38
C ALA A 81 -5.88 6.57 8.23
N VAL A 82 -6.45 7.48 7.44
CA VAL A 82 -5.74 8.08 6.30
C VAL A 82 -4.59 8.98 6.75
N ASN A 83 -4.73 9.70 7.86
CA ASN A 83 -3.62 10.47 8.43
C ASN A 83 -2.45 9.56 8.83
N TYR A 84 -2.74 8.47 9.53
CA TYR A 84 -1.71 7.48 9.87
C TYR A 84 -1.03 6.90 8.63
N LEU A 85 -1.81 6.42 7.65
CA LEU A 85 -1.26 5.83 6.42
C LEU A 85 -0.43 6.83 5.60
N THR A 86 -0.83 8.10 5.56
CA THR A 86 -0.07 9.16 4.91
C THR A 86 1.25 9.43 5.67
N GLN A 87 1.21 9.46 6.99
CA GLN A 87 2.40 9.67 7.82
C GLN A 87 3.45 8.57 7.63
N VAL A 88 3.01 7.32 7.45
CA VAL A 88 3.90 6.18 7.17
C VAL A 88 4.19 5.98 5.68
N SER A 89 3.78 6.92 4.84
CA SER A 89 4.00 6.94 3.38
C SER A 89 3.40 5.74 2.63
N MET A 90 2.34 5.14 3.16
CA MET A 90 1.66 4.02 2.50
C MET A 90 0.58 4.48 1.51
N ILE A 91 0.06 5.70 1.65
CA ILE A 91 -0.89 6.29 0.71
C ILE A 91 -0.53 7.74 0.40
N GLY A 92 -0.87 8.18 -0.81
CA GLY A 92 -0.87 9.57 -1.22
C GLY A 92 -2.23 10.23 -1.02
N ARG A 93 -2.22 11.56 -0.91
CA ARG A 93 -3.42 12.40 -0.91
C ARG A 93 -3.37 13.28 -2.14
N GLU A 94 -4.35 13.15 -3.00
CA GLU A 94 -4.51 13.92 -4.23
C GLU A 94 -5.80 14.74 -4.15
N ARG A 95 -5.79 15.93 -4.72
CA ARG A 95 -7.01 16.71 -4.88
C ARG A 95 -7.65 16.36 -6.22
N GLU A 96 -8.93 16.02 -6.20
CA GLU A 96 -9.67 15.74 -7.42
C GLU A 96 -9.80 17.04 -8.27
N PRO A 97 -9.38 17.03 -9.55
CA PRO A 97 -9.50 18.19 -10.42
C PRO A 97 -10.95 18.69 -10.48
N GLY A 98 -11.16 20.00 -10.21
CA GLY A 98 -12.50 20.60 -10.20
C GLY A 98 -13.35 20.30 -8.95
N SER A 99 -12.83 19.60 -7.97
CA SER A 99 -13.50 19.26 -6.71
C SER A 99 -12.73 19.78 -5.50
N ARG A 100 -13.45 19.99 -4.37
CA ARG A 100 -12.81 20.24 -3.07
C ARG A 100 -12.54 18.94 -2.28
N ARG A 101 -12.82 17.79 -2.90
CA ARG A 101 -12.67 16.48 -2.25
C ARG A 101 -11.24 15.98 -2.41
N ASP A 102 -10.72 15.40 -1.35
CA ASP A 102 -9.46 14.68 -1.37
C ASP A 102 -9.73 13.22 -1.75
N ARG A 103 -8.87 12.69 -2.58
CA ARG A 103 -8.82 11.29 -2.97
C ARG A 103 -7.55 10.68 -2.39
N TYR A 104 -7.68 9.54 -1.78
CA TYR A 104 -6.57 8.78 -1.20
C TYR A 104 -6.21 7.66 -2.16
N ARG A 105 -4.93 7.60 -2.52
CA ARG A 105 -4.44 6.66 -3.53
C ARG A 105 -3.29 5.83 -2.97
N LEU A 106 -3.27 4.54 -3.30
CA LEU A 106 -2.06 3.75 -3.15
C LEU A 106 -1.01 4.24 -4.15
N HIS A 107 0.22 4.35 -3.73
CA HIS A 107 1.31 4.58 -4.67
C HIS A 107 1.49 3.32 -5.54
N ASN A 108 1.72 3.48 -6.85
CA ASN A 108 1.91 2.35 -7.77
C ASN A 108 3.07 1.43 -7.35
N GLU A 109 4.02 1.99 -6.63
CA GLU A 109 5.18 1.31 -6.05
C GLU A 109 5.16 1.42 -4.52
N ILE A 110 4.01 1.08 -3.91
CA ILE A 110 3.76 1.32 -2.49
C ILE A 110 4.86 0.74 -1.58
N TRP A 111 5.31 -0.46 -1.89
CA TRP A 111 6.37 -1.10 -1.11
C TRP A 111 7.71 -0.40 -1.31
N TYR A 112 8.04 0.00 -2.55
CA TYR A 112 9.23 0.78 -2.86
C TYR A 112 9.21 2.13 -2.14
N THR A 113 8.12 2.89 -2.28
CA THR A 113 7.96 4.21 -1.63
C THR A 113 8.02 4.11 -0.11
N THR A 114 7.42 3.07 0.47
CA THR A 114 7.44 2.82 1.92
C THR A 114 8.85 2.51 2.40
N PHE A 115 9.61 1.70 1.66
CA PHE A 115 11.00 1.37 2.01
C PHE A 115 11.93 2.56 1.74
N ALA A 116 11.81 3.25 0.61
CA ALA A 116 12.61 4.44 0.29
C ALA A 116 12.36 5.62 1.26
N SER A 117 11.14 5.77 1.81
CA SER A 117 10.89 6.79 2.83
C SER A 117 11.60 6.48 4.16
N ARG A 118 11.79 5.20 4.47
CA ARG A 118 12.57 4.76 5.65
C ARG A 118 14.06 4.98 5.50
N ASP A 119 14.58 4.95 4.27
CA ASP A 119 15.99 5.18 3.97
C ASP A 119 16.51 6.50 4.57
N ARG A 120 15.78 7.60 4.39
CA ARG A 120 16.13 8.90 4.99
C ARG A 120 16.16 8.91 6.52
N VAL A 121 15.34 8.10 7.15
CA VAL A 121 15.33 7.95 8.62
C VAL A 121 16.54 7.11 9.06
N LEU A 122 16.79 6.01 8.37
CA LEU A 122 17.93 5.13 8.65
C LEU A 122 19.25 5.87 8.46
N THR A 123 19.40 6.65 7.39
CA THR A 123 20.57 7.50 7.16
C THR A 123 20.84 8.48 8.31
N ARG A 124 19.80 9.14 8.82
CA ARG A 124 19.95 10.05 9.96
C ARG A 124 20.34 9.32 11.24
N TRP A 125 19.76 8.13 11.47
CA TRP A 125 20.12 7.31 12.62
C TRP A 125 21.57 6.83 12.54
N GLU A 126 21.98 6.34 11.38
CA GLU A 126 23.36 5.92 11.11
C GLU A 126 24.35 7.05 11.40
N GLN A 127 24.11 8.24 10.85
CA GLN A 127 24.97 9.40 11.09
C GLN A 127 25.05 9.77 12.58
N THR A 128 23.90 9.82 13.26
CA THR A 128 23.86 10.10 14.71
C THR A 128 24.60 9.06 15.51
N LEU A 129 24.48 7.78 15.13
CA LEU A 129 25.21 6.69 15.78
C LEU A 129 26.72 6.77 15.52
N LYS A 130 27.15 7.07 14.29
CA LYS A 130 28.57 7.28 13.97
C LYS A 130 29.19 8.43 14.78
N ASP A 131 28.44 9.53 14.92
CA ASP A 131 28.87 10.65 15.77
C ASP A 131 28.92 10.29 17.24
N GLY A 132 27.93 9.54 17.72
CA GLY A 132 27.88 9.04 19.09
C GLY A 132 29.04 8.10 19.43
N ALA A 133 29.37 7.17 18.53
CA ALA A 133 30.51 6.26 18.70
C ALA A 133 31.83 7.01 18.84
N ARG A 134 32.05 8.02 17.98
CA ARG A 134 33.25 8.88 18.08
C ARG A 134 33.30 9.68 19.38
N THR A 135 32.18 10.23 19.82
CA THR A 135 32.10 11.04 21.05
C THR A 135 32.37 10.21 22.30
N LEU A 136 31.83 8.98 22.35
CA LEU A 136 31.97 8.09 23.51
C LEU A 136 33.28 7.30 23.50
N GLY A 137 34.02 7.34 22.39
CA GLY A 137 35.25 6.57 22.18
C GLY A 137 34.94 5.16 21.72
N GLU A 138 35.32 4.82 20.52
CA GLU A 138 35.07 3.50 19.87
C GLU A 138 35.66 2.30 20.65
N HIS A 139 36.64 2.57 21.53
CA HIS A 139 37.27 1.54 22.37
C HIS A 139 36.50 1.30 23.68
N THR A 140 35.54 2.11 24.00
CA THR A 140 34.68 1.87 25.18
C THR A 140 33.57 0.85 24.84
N PRO A 141 33.07 0.10 25.83
CA PRO A 141 31.99 -0.83 25.60
C PRO A 141 30.74 -0.16 25.02
N ALA A 142 30.46 1.12 25.37
CA ALA A 142 29.34 1.88 24.82
C ALA A 142 29.60 2.33 23.39
N GLY A 143 30.79 2.88 23.10
CA GLY A 143 31.16 3.33 21.75
C GLY A 143 31.21 2.17 20.76
N ALA A 144 31.78 1.04 21.14
CA ALA A 144 31.81 -0.17 20.31
C ALA A 144 30.41 -0.67 19.95
N ARG A 145 29.49 -0.73 20.92
CA ARG A 145 28.09 -1.13 20.69
C ARG A 145 27.35 -0.20 19.75
N ILE A 146 27.60 1.11 19.86
CA ILE A 146 27.00 2.12 18.98
C ILE A 146 27.60 2.02 17.58
N ALA A 147 28.90 1.81 17.45
CA ALA A 147 29.57 1.61 16.16
C ALA A 147 29.03 0.37 15.43
N GLU A 148 28.88 -0.75 16.14
CA GLU A 148 28.26 -1.96 15.60
C GLU A 148 26.83 -1.71 15.11
N THR A 149 26.04 -0.95 15.87
CA THR A 149 24.68 -0.59 15.47
C THR A 149 24.68 0.31 14.23
N ALA A 150 25.61 1.27 14.11
CA ALA A 150 25.75 2.09 12.91
C ALA A 150 26.10 1.24 11.68
N ALA A 151 27.05 0.32 11.81
CA ALA A 151 27.45 -0.61 10.75
C ALA A 151 26.28 -1.51 10.29
N PHE A 152 25.44 -1.95 11.23
CA PHE A 152 24.21 -2.69 10.88
C PHE A 152 23.27 -1.87 10.02
N PHE A 153 23.03 -0.59 10.34
CA PHE A 153 22.14 0.26 9.54
C PHE A 153 22.74 0.56 8.15
N GLU A 154 24.04 0.80 8.05
CA GLU A 154 24.73 0.98 6.77
C GLU A 154 24.60 -0.27 5.87
N PHE A 155 24.81 -1.45 6.45
CA PHE A 155 24.60 -2.73 5.75
C PHE A 155 23.13 -2.89 5.31
N LEU A 156 22.19 -2.62 6.21
CA LEU A 156 20.75 -2.75 5.91
C LEU A 156 20.33 -1.85 4.75
N GLN A 157 20.82 -0.61 4.68
CA GLN A 157 20.52 0.32 3.59
C GLN A 157 21.04 -0.20 2.25
N SER A 158 22.30 -0.65 2.19
CA SER A 158 22.89 -1.20 0.96
C SER A 158 22.13 -2.43 0.44
N GLU A 159 21.70 -3.30 1.35
CA GLU A 159 20.94 -4.50 0.99
C GLU A 159 19.50 -4.14 0.54
N LEU A 160 18.86 -3.14 1.15
CA LEU A 160 17.54 -2.68 0.74
C LEU A 160 17.56 -2.07 -0.66
N GLU A 161 18.54 -1.23 -0.99
CA GLU A 161 18.71 -0.70 -2.34
C GLU A 161 18.90 -1.81 -3.37
N SER A 162 19.79 -2.75 -3.09
CA SER A 162 20.04 -3.92 -3.93
C SER A 162 18.78 -4.79 -4.10
N LEU A 163 18.05 -5.03 -3.01
CA LEU A 163 16.80 -5.79 -3.02
C LEU A 163 15.75 -5.10 -3.90
N MET A 164 15.59 -3.79 -3.79
CA MET A 164 14.62 -3.03 -4.57
C MET A 164 14.97 -3.05 -6.06
N GLY A 165 16.23 -2.90 -6.43
CA GLY A 165 16.68 -3.03 -7.83
C GLY A 165 16.36 -4.42 -8.40
N ARG A 166 16.66 -5.49 -7.65
CA ARG A 166 16.32 -6.87 -8.06
C ARG A 166 14.80 -7.09 -8.18
N TRP A 167 14.04 -6.49 -7.28
CA TRP A 167 12.57 -6.56 -7.36
C TRP A 167 12.04 -5.87 -8.61
N GLU A 168 12.54 -4.68 -8.94
CA GLU A 168 12.13 -3.95 -10.13
C GLU A 168 12.41 -4.76 -11.40
N ASP A 169 13.57 -5.39 -11.49
CA ASP A 169 13.91 -6.25 -12.62
C ASP A 169 13.03 -7.52 -12.65
N HIS A 170 12.80 -8.13 -11.50
CA HIS A 170 11.89 -9.28 -11.39
C HIS A 170 10.45 -8.91 -11.78
N ARG A 171 9.96 -7.75 -11.34
CA ARG A 171 8.62 -7.26 -11.68
C ARG A 171 8.41 -7.14 -13.19
N LYS A 172 9.43 -6.74 -13.94
CA LYS A 172 9.37 -6.67 -15.41
C LYS A 172 9.18 -8.05 -16.06
N THR A 173 9.56 -9.13 -15.38
CA THR A 173 9.36 -10.51 -15.86
C THR A 173 7.97 -11.07 -15.52
N LEU A 174 7.24 -10.41 -14.60
CA LEU A 174 5.88 -10.83 -14.26
C LEU A 174 4.92 -10.24 -15.29
N ASP A 175 4.16 -11.10 -15.95
CA ASP A 175 3.08 -10.70 -16.87
C ASP A 175 1.85 -10.27 -16.07
N LEU A 176 2.01 -9.18 -15.30
CA LEU A 176 0.94 -8.60 -14.49
C LEU A 176 0.30 -7.45 -15.26
N PRO A 177 -1.04 -7.32 -15.21
CA PRO A 177 -1.72 -6.13 -15.71
C PRO A 177 -1.10 -4.90 -15.05
N THR A 178 -0.54 -3.99 -15.83
CA THR A 178 -0.05 -2.74 -15.31
C THR A 178 -1.24 -1.90 -14.84
N ALA A 179 -1.15 -1.35 -13.63
CA ALA A 179 -2.16 -0.43 -13.08
C ALA A 179 -2.32 0.86 -13.94
N ASP A 180 -1.47 1.06 -14.94
CA ASP A 180 -1.49 2.15 -15.91
C ASP A 180 -2.36 1.86 -17.15
N GLY A 181 -3.45 1.14 -17.01
CA GLY A 181 -4.45 0.93 -18.10
C GLY A 181 -5.08 2.20 -18.69
N ARG A 182 -4.47 3.37 -18.50
CA ARG A 182 -4.81 4.67 -19.11
C ARG A 182 -3.61 5.33 -19.78
N ALA A 183 -2.95 4.62 -20.69
CA ALA A 183 -2.04 5.26 -21.63
C ALA A 183 -2.33 4.73 -23.04
N GLY A 184 -3.07 5.49 -23.80
CA GLY A 184 -3.14 5.33 -25.24
C GLY A 184 -4.54 5.07 -25.80
N ALA A 185 -5.36 6.11 -25.86
CA ALA A 185 -6.37 6.32 -26.89
C ALA A 185 -6.44 7.82 -27.20
#